data_e2b52a95ee5c9fff23362b8fb4727464
#
_entry.id   e2b52a95ee5c9fff23362b8fb4727464
#
_cell.length_a   1.000
_cell.length_b   1.000
_cell.length_c   1.000
_cell.angle_alpha   90.00
_cell.angle_beta   90.00
_cell.angle_gamma   90.00
#
_symmetry.space_group_name_H-M   'P 1'
#
loop_
_entity.id
_entity.type
_entity.pdbx_description
1 polymer ?
#
loop_
_entity_poly.entity_id
_entity_poly.type
_entity_poly.pdbx_seq_one_letter_code
_entity_poly.pdbx_strand_id
1 'polypeptide(L)'
;MSALLEVQSLTKSFGGLLALNGISFKVEAGKILSIIGPNGAGKTTLFNLITGAIPPDSGDILFEGRSIKGLKPNQTAQLGIGRTFQIVRPFPGLTTLDNVTLAALCKAGTRREARRRAEEILEITRLSPFANIESRNLTLARRKRLEIARAVALEPRIILLDEVMAGLTPAEVDETVALIKDLTRMGISAVAGVEHVMQAVRKISDWIVALNFGQWLAEGPPEEVMRNPEVIRAYLGSRYAEAKESQGWPIRS
;
A
#
# COMPACT_ATOMS: atom_id res chain seq x y z
N MET A 1 -19.86 -0.24 11.50
CA MET A 1 -19.08 0.98 11.16
C MET A 1 -19.12 1.13 9.66
N SER A 2 -19.19 2.36 9.11
CA SER A 2 -19.14 2.56 7.66
C SER A 2 -17.71 2.34 7.15
N ALA A 3 -17.56 1.70 5.99
CA ALA A 3 -16.27 1.53 5.34
C ALA A 3 -15.68 2.90 4.96
N LEU A 4 -14.36 3.08 5.18
CA LEU A 4 -13.63 4.27 4.73
C LEU A 4 -13.41 4.22 3.21
N LEU A 5 -13.00 3.04 2.71
CA LEU A 5 -12.85 2.75 1.28
C LEU A 5 -13.63 1.48 0.96
N GLU A 6 -14.41 1.51 -0.11
CA GLU A 6 -15.14 0.34 -0.60
C GLU A 6 -14.91 0.20 -2.11
N VAL A 7 -14.47 -0.95 -2.54
CA VAL A 7 -14.29 -1.34 -3.93
C VAL A 7 -15.41 -2.31 -4.28
N GLN A 8 -16.16 -2.03 -5.36
CA GLN A 8 -17.36 -2.77 -5.74
C GLN A 8 -17.21 -3.31 -7.17
N SER A 9 -17.09 -4.62 -7.32
CA SER A 9 -17.05 -5.37 -8.59
C SER A 9 -16.14 -4.73 -9.65
N LEU A 10 -14.94 -4.29 -9.22
CA LEU A 10 -14.02 -3.52 -10.03
C LEU A 10 -13.37 -4.37 -11.10
N THR A 11 -13.52 -3.97 -12.36
CA THR A 11 -12.99 -4.68 -13.53
C THR A 11 -12.13 -3.75 -14.37
N LYS A 12 -11.00 -4.30 -14.88
CA LYS A 12 -10.10 -3.59 -15.78
C LYS A 12 -9.42 -4.54 -16.75
N SER A 13 -9.47 -4.17 -18.05
CA SER A 13 -8.79 -4.86 -19.14
C SER A 13 -7.81 -3.94 -19.86
N PHE A 14 -6.75 -4.51 -20.41
CA PHE A 14 -5.78 -3.83 -21.28
C PHE A 14 -5.55 -4.68 -22.52
N GLY A 15 -5.99 -4.19 -23.71
CA GLY A 15 -5.76 -4.86 -24.98
C GLY A 15 -6.16 -6.35 -24.98
N GLY A 16 -7.30 -6.69 -24.37
CA GLY A 16 -7.79 -8.07 -24.26
C GLY A 16 -7.27 -8.86 -23.05
N LEU A 17 -6.27 -8.37 -22.32
CA LEU A 17 -5.84 -8.96 -21.05
C LEU A 17 -6.71 -8.41 -19.90
N LEU A 18 -7.42 -9.31 -19.22
CA LEU A 18 -8.23 -8.98 -18.05
C LEU A 18 -7.30 -8.86 -16.83
N ALA A 19 -6.99 -7.63 -16.44
CA ALA A 19 -6.07 -7.35 -15.33
C ALA A 19 -6.72 -7.39 -13.95
N LEU A 20 -8.04 -7.09 -13.87
CA LEU A 20 -8.88 -7.26 -12.68
C LEU A 20 -10.29 -7.68 -13.12
N ASN A 21 -10.86 -8.64 -12.41
CA ASN A 21 -12.16 -9.24 -12.73
C ASN A 21 -13.10 -9.20 -11.52
N GLY A 22 -13.94 -8.18 -11.42
CA GLY A 22 -15.01 -8.09 -10.43
C GLY A 22 -14.53 -8.01 -8.98
N ILE A 23 -13.37 -7.40 -8.71
CA ILE A 23 -12.78 -7.33 -7.37
C ILE A 23 -13.62 -6.44 -6.45
N SER A 24 -13.93 -6.97 -5.26
CA SER A 24 -14.68 -6.25 -4.22
C SER A 24 -14.01 -6.45 -2.87
N PHE A 25 -13.88 -5.38 -2.08
CA PHE A 25 -13.42 -5.41 -0.69
C PHE A 25 -13.73 -4.09 0.02
N LYS A 26 -13.57 -4.07 1.35
CA LYS A 26 -13.77 -2.88 2.18
C LYS A 26 -12.59 -2.65 3.11
N VAL A 27 -12.30 -1.38 3.37
CA VAL A 27 -11.32 -0.96 4.37
C VAL A 27 -12.04 -0.10 5.41
N GLU A 28 -11.99 -0.51 6.66
CA GLU A 28 -12.52 0.26 7.78
C GLU A 28 -11.52 1.34 8.22
N ALA A 29 -12.03 2.40 8.84
CA ALA A 29 -11.18 3.44 9.40
C ALA A 29 -10.27 2.88 10.51
N GLY A 30 -8.98 3.28 10.50
CA GLY A 30 -7.99 2.83 11.46
C GLY A 30 -7.54 1.38 11.28
N LYS A 31 -7.82 0.75 10.12
CA LYS A 31 -7.43 -0.62 9.81
C LYS A 31 -6.37 -0.71 8.72
N ILE A 32 -5.63 -1.80 8.73
CA ILE A 32 -4.65 -2.14 7.71
C ILE A 32 -5.15 -3.35 6.92
N LEU A 33 -5.48 -3.12 5.64
CA LEU A 33 -5.77 -4.17 4.68
C LEU A 33 -4.48 -4.47 3.89
N SER A 34 -4.10 -5.73 3.75
CA SER A 34 -3.05 -6.13 2.80
C SER A 34 -3.64 -6.77 1.56
N ILE A 35 -3.19 -6.31 0.40
CA ILE A 35 -3.45 -6.95 -0.89
C ILE A 35 -2.23 -7.78 -1.23
N ILE A 36 -2.38 -9.10 -1.26
CA ILE A 36 -1.30 -10.02 -1.58
C ILE A 36 -1.54 -10.72 -2.91
N GLY A 37 -0.48 -11.23 -3.52
CA GLY A 37 -0.54 -11.96 -4.78
C GLY A 37 0.81 -11.95 -5.50
N PRO A 38 1.08 -12.91 -6.40
CA PRO A 38 2.30 -12.94 -7.19
C PRO A 38 2.40 -11.73 -8.14
N ASN A 39 3.54 -11.62 -8.84
CA ASN A 39 3.72 -10.63 -9.90
C ASN A 39 2.63 -10.81 -10.98
N GLY A 40 2.05 -9.71 -11.43
CA GLY A 40 0.94 -9.78 -12.39
C GLY A 40 -0.44 -10.08 -11.79
N ALA A 41 -0.57 -10.23 -10.46
CA ALA A 41 -1.87 -10.48 -9.82
C ALA A 41 -2.86 -9.29 -9.91
N GLY A 42 -2.43 -8.10 -10.36
CA GLY A 42 -3.31 -6.93 -10.53
C GLY A 42 -3.20 -5.88 -9.42
N LYS A 43 -2.32 -6.05 -8.42
CA LYS A 43 -2.17 -5.13 -7.27
C LYS A 43 -1.93 -3.67 -7.67
N THR A 44 -0.93 -3.42 -8.52
CA THR A 44 -0.61 -2.07 -9.01
C THR A 44 -1.73 -1.49 -9.87
N THR A 45 -2.42 -2.33 -10.67
CA THR A 45 -3.62 -1.92 -11.41
C THR A 45 -4.72 -1.46 -10.47
N LEU A 46 -4.97 -2.22 -9.40
CA LEU A 46 -5.95 -1.87 -8.38
C LEU A 46 -5.62 -0.51 -7.72
N PHE A 47 -4.37 -0.29 -7.35
CA PHE A 47 -3.92 1.00 -6.79
C PHE A 47 -4.06 2.15 -7.78
N ASN A 48 -3.78 1.91 -9.07
CA ASN A 48 -3.97 2.90 -10.13
C ASN A 48 -5.46 3.28 -10.30
N LEU A 49 -6.37 2.33 -10.16
CA LEU A 49 -7.81 2.56 -10.21
C LEU A 49 -8.29 3.37 -9.00
N ILE A 50 -7.88 2.98 -7.78
CA ILE A 50 -8.27 3.68 -6.53
C ILE A 50 -7.78 5.13 -6.55
N THR A 51 -6.58 5.37 -7.07
CA THR A 51 -6.03 6.73 -7.13
C THR A 51 -6.50 7.54 -8.33
N GLY A 52 -7.29 6.96 -9.24
CA GLY A 52 -7.77 7.65 -10.45
C GLY A 52 -6.70 7.86 -11.52
N ALA A 53 -5.55 7.17 -11.42
CA ALA A 53 -4.50 7.19 -12.45
C ALA A 53 -4.97 6.55 -13.77
N ILE A 54 -5.87 5.57 -13.69
CA ILE A 54 -6.58 4.96 -14.81
C ILE A 54 -8.06 4.81 -14.45
N PRO A 55 -8.99 4.89 -15.41
CA PRO A 55 -10.40 4.63 -15.15
C PRO A 55 -10.69 3.12 -15.14
N PRO A 56 -11.64 2.64 -14.30
CA PRO A 56 -12.16 1.28 -14.39
C PRO A 56 -13.07 1.11 -15.62
N ASP A 57 -13.16 -0.12 -16.14
CA ASP A 57 -14.08 -0.45 -17.21
C ASP A 57 -15.49 -0.66 -16.65
N SER A 58 -15.60 -1.34 -15.47
CA SER A 58 -16.85 -1.47 -14.72
C SER A 58 -16.60 -1.51 -13.21
N GLY A 59 -17.70 -1.48 -12.44
CA GLY A 59 -17.64 -1.38 -10.98
C GLY A 59 -17.54 0.05 -10.49
N ASP A 60 -17.40 0.22 -9.17
CA ASP A 60 -17.29 1.52 -8.53
C ASP A 60 -16.28 1.47 -7.37
N ILE A 61 -15.80 2.66 -6.97
CA ILE A 61 -14.94 2.86 -5.82
C ILE A 61 -15.57 3.96 -4.97
N LEU A 62 -15.93 3.62 -3.75
CA LEU A 62 -16.50 4.58 -2.80
C LEU A 62 -15.46 4.95 -1.76
N PHE A 63 -15.29 6.24 -1.53
CA PHE A 63 -14.49 6.77 -0.42
C PHE A 63 -15.44 7.58 0.49
N GLU A 64 -15.54 7.16 1.76
CA GLU A 64 -16.51 7.70 2.71
C GLU A 64 -17.96 7.69 2.18
N GLY A 65 -18.32 6.61 1.50
CA GLY A 65 -19.66 6.42 0.92
C GLY A 65 -19.94 7.23 -0.34
N ARG A 66 -18.96 7.97 -0.88
CA ARG A 66 -19.10 8.75 -2.11
C ARG A 66 -18.28 8.14 -3.23
N SER A 67 -18.86 7.97 -4.42
CA SER A 67 -18.12 7.48 -5.58
C SER A 67 -16.99 8.45 -5.96
N ILE A 68 -15.81 7.89 -6.15
CA ILE A 68 -14.61 8.58 -6.64
C ILE A 68 -14.27 8.16 -8.07
N LYS A 69 -15.14 7.38 -8.73
CA LYS A 69 -14.97 6.94 -10.11
C LYS A 69 -14.84 8.15 -11.04
N GLY A 70 -13.80 8.14 -11.87
CA GLY A 70 -13.52 9.22 -12.83
C GLY A 70 -12.80 10.45 -12.26
N LEU A 71 -12.53 10.49 -10.95
CA LEU A 71 -11.68 11.52 -10.37
C LEU A 71 -10.23 11.32 -10.81
N LYS A 72 -9.51 12.44 -10.97
CA LYS A 72 -8.07 12.45 -11.26
C LYS A 72 -7.23 12.27 -9.99
N PRO A 73 -5.93 11.89 -10.09
CA PRO A 73 -5.07 11.65 -8.92
C PRO A 73 -4.94 12.83 -7.96
N ASN A 74 -4.94 14.06 -8.48
CA ASN A 74 -4.92 15.24 -7.62
C ASN A 74 -6.22 15.42 -6.83
N GLN A 75 -7.35 15.03 -7.39
CA GLN A 75 -8.66 15.12 -6.73
C GLN A 75 -8.78 14.02 -5.64
N THR A 76 -8.37 12.78 -5.93
CA THR A 76 -8.36 11.71 -4.92
C THR A 76 -7.40 12.02 -3.77
N ALA A 77 -6.24 12.62 -4.06
CA ALA A 77 -5.30 13.09 -3.04
C ALA A 77 -5.89 14.21 -2.16
N GLN A 78 -6.66 15.14 -2.75
CA GLN A 78 -7.36 16.19 -1.99
C GLN A 78 -8.42 15.62 -1.05
N LEU A 79 -9.09 14.52 -1.43
CA LEU A 79 -10.04 13.80 -0.58
C LEU A 79 -9.36 13.06 0.59
N GLY A 80 -8.04 12.86 0.55
CA GLY A 80 -7.30 12.19 1.60
C GLY A 80 -6.84 10.77 1.26
N ILE A 81 -6.71 10.43 -0.03
CA ILE A 81 -6.11 9.17 -0.48
C ILE A 81 -4.64 9.43 -0.83
N GLY A 82 -3.74 9.07 0.08
CA GLY A 82 -2.29 9.12 -0.15
C GLY A 82 -1.79 7.86 -0.86
N ARG A 83 -0.68 7.96 -1.60
CA ARG A 83 -0.02 6.79 -2.21
C ARG A 83 1.49 6.94 -2.21
N THR A 84 2.18 5.83 -1.92
CA THR A 84 3.60 5.66 -2.27
C THR A 84 3.71 5.01 -3.65
N PHE A 85 4.83 5.20 -4.33
CA PHE A 85 5.06 4.60 -5.63
C PHE A 85 6.11 3.49 -5.51
N GLN A 86 5.94 2.41 -6.27
CA GLN A 86 6.87 1.28 -6.33
C GLN A 86 8.30 1.74 -6.69
N ILE A 87 8.43 2.64 -7.67
CA ILE A 87 9.70 3.29 -7.98
C ILE A 87 9.77 4.59 -7.16
N VAL A 88 10.63 4.58 -6.16
CA VAL A 88 10.88 5.73 -5.29
C VAL A 88 11.41 6.90 -6.12
N ARG A 89 10.65 7.99 -6.20
CA ARG A 89 10.98 9.19 -6.99
C ARG A 89 10.97 10.48 -6.15
N PRO A 90 11.79 10.58 -5.10
CA PRO A 90 11.99 11.86 -4.45
C PRO A 90 12.70 12.81 -5.42
N PHE A 91 12.63 14.10 -5.17
CA PHE A 91 13.42 15.09 -5.88
C PHE A 91 14.89 14.94 -5.49
N PRO A 92 15.77 14.40 -6.36
CA PRO A 92 17.08 13.90 -5.94
C PRO A 92 18.05 14.99 -5.45
N GLY A 93 17.89 16.21 -5.97
CA GLY A 93 18.68 17.39 -5.56
C GLY A 93 18.11 18.18 -4.39
N LEU A 94 16.96 17.77 -3.84
CA LEU A 94 16.40 18.38 -2.65
C LEU A 94 16.79 17.58 -1.41
N THR A 95 16.92 18.28 -0.27
CA THR A 95 17.11 17.64 1.03
C THR A 95 15.88 16.79 1.40
N THR A 96 16.04 15.90 2.35
CA THR A 96 14.94 15.12 2.92
C THR A 96 13.83 16.02 3.42
N LEU A 97 14.18 17.08 4.15
CA LEU A 97 13.23 18.06 4.67
C LEU A 97 12.53 18.83 3.55
N ASP A 98 13.26 19.28 2.52
CA ASP A 98 12.65 20.04 1.42
C ASP A 98 11.70 19.17 0.59
N ASN A 99 12.00 17.87 0.41
CA ASN A 99 11.10 16.92 -0.22
C ASN A 99 9.74 16.81 0.50
N VAL A 100 9.76 16.74 1.82
CA VAL A 100 8.53 16.65 2.64
C VAL A 100 7.85 18.03 2.71
N THR A 101 8.63 19.12 2.85
CA THR A 101 8.08 20.49 2.83
C THR A 101 7.31 20.77 1.54
N LEU A 102 7.85 20.34 0.40
CA LEU A 102 7.18 20.52 -0.89
C LEU A 102 5.82 19.79 -0.97
N ALA A 103 5.75 18.57 -0.41
CA ALA A 103 4.49 17.86 -0.31
C ALA A 103 3.51 18.54 0.66
N ALA A 104 3.99 19.00 1.81
CA ALA A 104 3.19 19.70 2.81
C ALA A 104 2.59 21.03 2.29
N LEU A 105 3.22 21.68 1.32
CA LEU A 105 2.69 22.91 0.69
C LEU A 105 1.30 22.70 0.03
N CYS A 106 0.95 21.46 -0.36
CA CYS A 106 -0.37 21.16 -0.90
C CYS A 106 -1.51 21.39 0.10
N LYS A 107 -1.19 21.40 1.42
CA LYS A 107 -2.16 21.53 2.51
C LYS A 107 -1.91 22.77 3.39
N ALA A 108 -0.67 23.25 3.45
CA ALA A 108 -0.30 24.40 4.27
C ALA A 108 -0.62 25.73 3.57
N GLY A 109 -1.05 26.72 4.34
CA GLY A 109 -1.30 28.07 3.83
C GLY A 109 -0.02 28.89 3.57
N THR A 110 1.09 28.52 4.20
CA THR A 110 2.37 29.23 4.09
C THR A 110 3.55 28.26 4.03
N ARG A 111 4.66 28.70 3.43
CA ARG A 111 5.92 27.92 3.42
C ARG A 111 6.45 27.62 4.83
N ARG A 112 6.29 28.56 5.75
CA ARG A 112 6.71 28.39 7.15
C ARG A 112 5.93 27.27 7.84
N GLU A 113 4.64 27.25 7.63
CA GLU A 113 3.76 26.18 8.13
C GLU A 113 4.10 24.83 7.51
N ALA A 114 4.27 24.77 6.18
CA ALA A 114 4.68 23.55 5.49
C ALA A 114 5.99 22.98 6.03
N ARG A 115 6.98 23.84 6.29
CA ARG A 115 8.27 23.42 6.84
C ARG A 115 8.12 22.87 8.27
N ARG A 116 7.36 23.53 9.14
CA ARG A 116 7.08 23.05 10.51
C ARG A 116 6.41 21.67 10.47
N ARG A 117 5.38 21.50 9.62
CA ARG A 117 4.71 20.19 9.43
C ARG A 117 5.68 19.14 8.90
N ALA A 118 6.56 19.49 7.98
CA ALA A 118 7.58 18.59 7.45
C ALA A 118 8.55 18.11 8.54
N GLU A 119 8.98 19.00 9.45
CA GLU A 119 9.83 18.65 10.59
C GLU A 119 9.12 17.65 11.52
N GLU A 120 7.85 17.85 11.86
CA GLU A 120 7.03 16.93 12.64
C GLU A 120 6.89 15.55 11.95
N ILE A 121 6.68 15.54 10.63
CA ILE A 121 6.57 14.29 9.84
C ILE A 121 7.91 13.55 9.78
N LEU A 122 9.04 14.27 9.68
CA LEU A 122 10.36 13.65 9.73
C LEU A 122 10.63 12.99 11.09
N GLU A 123 10.11 13.54 12.17
CA GLU A 123 10.19 12.92 13.49
C GLU A 123 9.38 11.61 13.54
N ILE A 124 8.10 11.65 13.15
CA ILE A 124 7.22 10.48 13.07
C ILE A 124 7.83 9.39 12.20
N THR A 125 8.39 9.76 11.04
CA THR A 125 8.99 8.82 10.08
C THR A 125 10.44 8.47 10.41
N ARG A 126 11.00 8.97 11.54
CA ARG A 126 12.38 8.73 11.99
C ARG A 126 13.43 9.15 10.96
N LEU A 127 13.14 10.22 10.23
CA LEU A 127 14.04 10.81 9.24
C LEU A 127 14.72 12.11 9.70
N SER A 128 14.42 12.62 10.90
CA SER A 128 14.99 13.86 11.45
C SER A 128 16.52 13.89 11.40
N PRO A 129 17.28 12.81 11.72
CA PRO A 129 18.74 12.82 11.61
C PRO A 129 19.27 13.02 10.18
N PHE A 130 18.40 12.81 9.19
CA PHE A 130 18.72 12.90 7.75
C PHE A 130 18.08 14.12 7.08
N ALA A 131 17.49 15.05 7.85
CA ALA A 131 16.72 16.20 7.35
C ALA A 131 17.48 17.01 6.28
N ASN A 132 18.77 17.23 6.48
CA ASN A 132 19.62 18.02 5.60
C ASN A 132 20.37 17.19 4.54
N ILE A 133 20.16 15.88 4.49
CA ILE A 133 20.76 14.99 3.48
C ILE A 133 19.93 15.07 2.20
N GLU A 134 20.58 15.28 1.07
CA GLU A 134 19.92 15.17 -0.24
C GLU A 134 19.38 13.78 -0.45
N SER A 135 18.17 13.67 -1.01
CA SER A 135 17.46 12.39 -1.11
C SER A 135 18.19 11.34 -1.97
N ARG A 136 19.01 11.78 -2.94
CA ARG A 136 19.88 10.87 -3.72
C ARG A 136 20.92 10.13 -2.89
N ASN A 137 21.34 10.71 -1.74
CA ASN A 137 22.37 10.16 -0.85
C ASN A 137 21.76 9.26 0.25
N LEU A 138 20.43 9.11 0.30
CA LEU A 138 19.76 8.22 1.23
C LEU A 138 19.89 6.76 0.78
N THR A 139 19.95 5.83 1.75
CA THR A 139 19.81 4.39 1.48
C THR A 139 18.42 4.05 0.92
N LEU A 140 18.26 2.86 0.34
CA LEU A 140 16.97 2.41 -0.18
C LEU A 140 15.86 2.49 0.88
N ALA A 141 16.12 1.99 2.08
CA ALA A 141 15.16 2.02 3.19
C ALA A 141 14.73 3.44 3.55
N ARG A 142 15.70 4.37 3.66
CA ARG A 142 15.41 5.77 3.96
C ARG A 142 14.65 6.46 2.83
N ARG A 143 14.97 6.16 1.56
CA ARG A 143 14.21 6.67 0.41
C ARG A 143 12.77 6.18 0.42
N LYS A 144 12.52 4.89 0.70
CA LYS A 144 11.17 4.35 0.84
C LYS A 144 10.41 5.00 2.00
N ARG A 145 11.09 5.22 3.12
CA ARG A 145 10.52 5.95 4.27
C ARG A 145 10.22 7.41 3.93
N LEU A 146 11.05 8.07 3.10
CA LEU A 146 10.79 9.41 2.59
C LEU A 146 9.53 9.46 1.71
N GLU A 147 9.27 8.44 0.88
CA GLU A 147 8.01 8.36 0.13
C GLU A 147 6.79 8.25 1.06
N ILE A 148 6.89 7.48 2.14
CA ILE A 148 5.82 7.45 3.16
C ILE A 148 5.66 8.84 3.80
N ALA A 149 6.75 9.51 4.17
CA ALA A 149 6.72 10.85 4.75
C ALA A 149 6.05 11.88 3.81
N ARG A 150 6.35 11.83 2.51
CA ARG A 150 5.72 12.69 1.50
C ARG A 150 4.23 12.40 1.34
N ALA A 151 3.83 11.13 1.40
CA ALA A 151 2.41 10.77 1.35
C ALA A 151 1.66 11.22 2.63
N VAL A 152 2.28 11.10 3.81
CA VAL A 152 1.73 11.57 5.09
C VAL A 152 1.58 13.10 5.10
N ALA A 153 2.49 13.82 4.44
CA ALA A 153 2.44 15.29 4.34
C ALA A 153 1.20 15.82 3.58
N LEU A 154 0.51 14.96 2.84
CA LEU A 154 -0.78 15.27 2.22
C LEU A 154 -1.97 15.09 3.17
N GLU A 155 -1.73 14.81 4.46
CA GLU A 155 -2.75 14.57 5.49
C GLU A 155 -3.79 13.52 5.05
N PRO A 156 -3.34 12.31 4.67
CA PRO A 156 -4.24 11.30 4.14
C PRO A 156 -5.10 10.69 5.26
N ARG A 157 -6.31 10.29 4.92
CA ARG A 157 -7.16 9.41 5.75
C ARG A 157 -6.87 7.93 5.49
N ILE A 158 -6.40 7.62 4.29
CA ILE A 158 -5.92 6.31 3.88
C ILE A 158 -4.66 6.45 3.05
N ILE A 159 -3.69 5.56 3.26
CA ILE A 159 -2.45 5.51 2.49
C ILE A 159 -2.34 4.17 1.76
N LEU A 160 -2.08 4.24 0.45
CA LEU A 160 -1.80 3.08 -0.38
C LEU A 160 -0.29 2.88 -0.43
N LEU A 161 0.19 1.76 0.10
CA LEU A 161 1.61 1.42 0.24
C LEU A 161 1.99 0.36 -0.80
N ASP A 162 2.60 0.79 -1.92
CA ASP A 162 2.97 -0.09 -3.03
C ASP A 162 4.40 -0.61 -2.83
N GLU A 163 4.56 -1.86 -2.45
CA GLU A 163 5.84 -2.58 -2.26
C GLU A 163 6.89 -1.84 -1.40
N VAL A 164 6.43 -1.14 -0.36
CA VAL A 164 7.33 -0.32 0.48
C VAL A 164 8.37 -1.14 1.24
N MET A 165 8.21 -2.46 1.34
CA MET A 165 9.11 -3.36 2.06
C MET A 165 10.03 -4.16 1.11
N ALA A 166 9.85 -4.10 -0.20
CA ALA A 166 10.68 -4.85 -1.16
C ALA A 166 12.14 -4.39 -1.12
N GLY A 167 13.08 -5.35 -1.07
CA GLY A 167 14.52 -5.07 -1.05
C GLY A 167 15.07 -4.53 0.26
N LEU A 168 14.29 -4.57 1.35
CA LEU A 168 14.72 -4.20 2.70
C LEU A 168 15.27 -5.42 3.46
N THR A 169 16.21 -5.18 4.36
CA THR A 169 16.67 -6.16 5.32
C THR A 169 15.57 -6.49 6.34
N PRO A 170 15.60 -7.65 7.04
CA PRO A 170 14.58 -7.98 8.05
C PRO A 170 14.40 -6.90 9.12
N ALA A 171 15.49 -6.27 9.58
CA ALA A 171 15.42 -5.19 10.56
C ALA A 171 14.72 -3.95 10.01
N GLU A 172 15.02 -3.55 8.76
CA GLU A 172 14.36 -2.41 8.09
C GLU A 172 12.87 -2.70 7.80
N VAL A 173 12.52 -3.96 7.54
CA VAL A 173 11.13 -4.41 7.42
C VAL A 173 10.40 -4.20 8.75
N ASP A 174 10.97 -4.66 9.88
CA ASP A 174 10.37 -4.51 11.20
C ASP A 174 10.21 -3.03 11.59
N GLU A 175 11.18 -2.17 11.25
CA GLU A 175 11.05 -0.72 11.43
C GLU A 175 9.92 -0.11 10.57
N THR A 176 9.77 -0.59 9.33
CA THR A 176 8.71 -0.12 8.42
C THR A 176 7.33 -0.58 8.91
N VAL A 177 7.21 -1.82 9.39
CA VAL A 177 6.00 -2.34 10.04
C VAL A 177 5.62 -1.50 11.26
N ALA A 178 6.59 -1.17 12.12
CA ALA A 178 6.35 -0.32 13.29
C ALA A 178 5.83 1.06 12.87
N LEU A 179 6.48 1.69 11.87
CA LEU A 179 6.05 2.99 11.34
C LEU A 179 4.59 2.95 10.84
N ILE A 180 4.23 1.96 10.02
CA ILE A 180 2.88 1.87 9.47
C ILE A 180 1.85 1.69 10.60
N LYS A 181 2.16 0.88 11.62
CA LYS A 181 1.30 0.74 12.81
C LYS A 181 1.15 2.06 13.57
N ASP A 182 2.23 2.82 13.72
CA ASP A 182 2.19 4.13 14.38
C ASP A 182 1.29 5.09 13.59
N LEU A 183 1.39 5.15 12.27
CA LEU A 183 0.50 5.93 11.41
C LEU A 183 -0.97 5.52 11.57
N THR A 184 -1.24 4.21 11.69
CA THR A 184 -2.60 3.71 11.89
C THR A 184 -3.17 4.12 13.24
N ARG A 185 -2.36 4.11 14.31
CA ARG A 185 -2.75 4.62 15.64
C ARG A 185 -3.05 6.13 15.62
N MET A 186 -2.44 6.86 14.71
CA MET A 186 -2.73 8.27 14.46
C MET A 186 -4.00 8.51 13.61
N GLY A 187 -4.71 7.43 13.24
CA GLY A 187 -5.96 7.50 12.49
C GLY A 187 -5.81 7.39 10.97
N ILE A 188 -4.60 7.11 10.45
CA ILE A 188 -4.37 6.90 9.03
C ILE A 188 -4.54 5.41 8.71
N SER A 189 -5.60 5.05 7.98
CA SER A 189 -5.78 3.68 7.49
C SER A 189 -4.73 3.33 6.42
N ALA A 190 -4.45 2.05 6.21
CA ALA A 190 -3.50 1.64 5.17
C ALA A 190 -4.04 0.50 4.30
N VAL A 191 -3.73 0.57 2.99
CA VAL A 191 -3.79 -0.58 2.08
C VAL A 191 -2.37 -0.88 1.63
N ALA A 192 -1.83 -2.03 2.04
CA ALA A 192 -0.47 -2.44 1.70
C ALA A 192 -0.48 -3.47 0.57
N GLY A 193 0.11 -3.13 -0.58
CA GLY A 193 0.42 -4.07 -1.65
C GLY A 193 1.73 -4.79 -1.34
N VAL A 194 1.71 -6.10 -1.11
CA VAL A 194 2.88 -6.87 -0.71
C VAL A 194 3.04 -8.12 -1.57
N GLU A 195 4.26 -8.40 -2.03
CA GLU A 195 4.54 -9.56 -2.88
C GLU A 195 5.29 -10.69 -2.16
N HIS A 196 6.39 -10.40 -1.48
CA HIS A 196 7.33 -11.44 -1.05
C HIS A 196 7.64 -11.47 0.45
N VAL A 197 7.12 -10.53 1.23
CA VAL A 197 7.44 -10.40 2.66
C VAL A 197 6.26 -10.87 3.52
N MET A 198 5.90 -12.16 3.40
CA MET A 198 4.73 -12.74 4.09
C MET A 198 4.77 -12.59 5.61
N GLN A 199 5.96 -12.61 6.22
CA GLN A 199 6.10 -12.37 7.66
C GLN A 199 5.70 -10.93 8.05
N ALA A 200 6.00 -9.95 7.20
CA ALA A 200 5.58 -8.57 7.43
C ALA A 200 4.07 -8.41 7.28
N VAL A 201 3.47 -9.05 6.26
CA VAL A 201 2.02 -9.09 6.06
C VAL A 201 1.31 -9.59 7.31
N ARG A 202 1.77 -10.72 7.87
CA ARG A 202 1.23 -11.29 9.11
C ARG A 202 1.31 -10.33 10.30
N LYS A 203 2.41 -9.57 10.40
CA LYS A 203 2.65 -8.64 11.51
C LYS A 203 1.82 -7.36 11.42
N ILE A 204 1.50 -6.92 10.19
CA ILE A 204 0.92 -5.60 9.95
C ILE A 204 -0.60 -5.64 9.74
N SER A 205 -1.13 -6.69 9.08
CA SER A 205 -2.49 -6.71 8.55
C SER A 205 -3.54 -7.01 9.63
N ASP A 206 -4.64 -6.28 9.59
CA ASP A 206 -5.89 -6.67 10.24
C ASP A 206 -6.69 -7.63 9.34
N TRP A 207 -6.60 -7.43 8.01
CA TRP A 207 -7.30 -8.22 7.00
C TRP A 207 -6.45 -8.38 5.75
N ILE A 208 -6.59 -9.48 5.06
CA ILE A 208 -5.88 -9.77 3.80
C ILE A 208 -6.89 -10.05 2.70
N VAL A 209 -6.62 -9.53 1.50
CA VAL A 209 -7.23 -9.94 0.23
C VAL A 209 -6.13 -10.52 -0.64
N ALA A 210 -6.27 -11.78 -1.04
CA ALA A 210 -5.35 -12.47 -1.93
C ALA A 210 -5.89 -12.44 -3.37
N LEU A 211 -5.05 -12.00 -4.30
CA LEU A 211 -5.34 -11.93 -5.73
C LEU A 211 -4.41 -12.85 -6.52
N ASN A 212 -4.93 -13.43 -7.61
CA ASN A 212 -4.14 -14.17 -8.58
C ASN A 212 -4.71 -13.93 -9.99
N PHE A 213 -3.86 -13.50 -10.93
CA PHE A 213 -4.28 -13.18 -12.32
C PHE A 213 -5.53 -12.29 -12.40
N GLY A 214 -5.59 -11.25 -11.59
CA GLY A 214 -6.71 -10.32 -11.55
C GLY A 214 -8.00 -10.85 -10.93
N GLN A 215 -7.98 -12.05 -10.35
CA GLN A 215 -9.13 -12.67 -9.70
C GLN A 215 -8.95 -12.69 -8.19
N TRP A 216 -10.06 -12.63 -7.49
CA TRP A 216 -10.11 -12.86 -6.06
C TRP A 216 -9.81 -14.34 -5.76
N LEU A 217 -8.93 -14.58 -4.81
CA LEU A 217 -8.52 -15.94 -4.44
C LEU A 217 -9.00 -16.30 -3.03
N ALA A 218 -8.75 -15.42 -2.07
CA ALA A 218 -9.17 -15.59 -0.69
C ALA A 218 -9.18 -14.24 0.03
N GLU A 219 -9.95 -14.11 1.10
CA GLU A 219 -9.87 -12.98 2.03
C GLU A 219 -10.12 -13.44 3.46
N GLY A 220 -9.61 -12.70 4.43
CA GLY A 220 -9.81 -13.01 5.84
C GLY A 220 -8.69 -12.50 6.73
N PRO A 221 -8.70 -12.90 8.02
CA PRO A 221 -7.59 -12.68 8.92
C PRO A 221 -6.29 -13.29 8.38
N PRO A 222 -5.11 -12.71 8.71
CA PRO A 222 -3.82 -13.18 8.19
C PRO A 222 -3.56 -14.67 8.35
N GLU A 223 -3.91 -15.23 9.51
CA GLU A 223 -3.66 -16.65 9.83
C GLU A 223 -4.48 -17.61 8.95
N GLU A 224 -5.69 -17.22 8.55
CA GLU A 224 -6.57 -18.03 7.69
C GLU A 224 -6.10 -17.98 6.25
N VAL A 225 -5.88 -16.77 5.72
CA VAL A 225 -5.48 -16.58 4.32
C VAL A 225 -4.12 -17.20 4.04
N MET A 226 -3.18 -17.09 4.97
CA MET A 226 -1.83 -17.67 4.82
C MET A 226 -1.80 -19.20 4.88
N ARG A 227 -2.83 -19.83 5.41
CA ARG A 227 -2.99 -21.28 5.42
C ARG A 227 -3.84 -21.82 4.26
N ASN A 228 -4.45 -20.93 3.48
CA ASN A 228 -5.29 -21.33 2.36
C ASN A 228 -4.43 -22.04 1.29
N PRO A 229 -4.77 -23.29 0.90
CA PRO A 229 -4.00 -24.06 -0.08
C PRO A 229 -3.89 -23.37 -1.44
N GLU A 230 -4.93 -22.66 -1.88
CA GLU A 230 -4.93 -21.96 -3.16
C GLU A 230 -3.97 -20.75 -3.13
N VAL A 231 -3.92 -20.01 -2.01
CA VAL A 231 -2.95 -18.93 -1.81
C VAL A 231 -1.53 -19.50 -1.82
N ILE A 232 -1.30 -20.59 -1.10
CA ILE A 232 0.01 -21.26 -1.08
C ILE A 232 0.41 -21.71 -2.49
N ARG A 233 -0.49 -22.34 -3.25
CA ARG A 233 -0.24 -22.76 -4.64
C ARG A 233 0.10 -21.58 -5.56
N ALA A 234 -0.61 -20.45 -5.42
CA ALA A 234 -0.37 -19.26 -6.24
C ALA A 234 1.03 -18.69 -6.05
N TYR A 235 1.58 -18.75 -4.82
CA TYR A 235 2.92 -18.25 -4.51
C TYR A 235 4.05 -19.23 -4.83
N LEU A 236 3.83 -20.53 -4.62
CA LEU A 236 4.87 -21.54 -4.71
C LEU A 236 4.87 -22.30 -6.04
N GLY A 237 3.81 -22.13 -6.84
CA GLY A 237 3.57 -22.88 -8.05
C GLY A 237 3.16 -24.33 -7.79
N SER A 238 2.60 -25.01 -8.81
CA SER A 238 2.07 -26.39 -8.71
C SER A 238 3.14 -27.41 -8.26
N ARG A 239 4.39 -27.23 -8.69
CA ARG A 239 5.49 -28.16 -8.36
C ARG A 239 5.82 -28.27 -6.87
N TYR A 240 5.59 -27.22 -6.08
CA TYR A 240 5.87 -27.26 -4.65
C TYR A 240 4.71 -27.88 -3.86
N ALA A 241 3.47 -27.71 -4.33
CA ALA A 241 2.30 -28.37 -3.75
C ALA A 241 2.41 -29.90 -3.92
N GLU A 242 2.77 -30.35 -5.13
CA GLU A 242 2.99 -31.78 -5.45
C GLU A 242 4.18 -32.39 -4.67
N ALA A 243 5.26 -31.63 -4.48
CA ALA A 243 6.43 -32.09 -3.71
C ALA A 243 6.12 -32.24 -2.20
N LYS A 244 5.21 -31.46 -1.63
CA LYS A 244 4.76 -31.62 -0.23
C LYS A 244 3.77 -32.76 -0.07
N GLU A 245 2.88 -32.96 -1.03
CA GLU A 245 1.98 -34.13 -1.03
C GLU A 245 2.78 -35.45 -1.11
N SER A 246 3.86 -35.48 -1.91
CA SER A 246 4.72 -36.65 -2.04
C SER A 246 5.64 -36.92 -0.83
N GLN A 247 5.89 -35.90 0.02
CA GLN A 247 6.72 -36.03 1.22
C GLN A 247 5.91 -36.25 2.52
N GLY A 248 4.60 -36.49 2.44
CA GLY A 248 3.78 -36.88 3.60
C GLY A 248 3.61 -35.78 4.67
N TRP A 249 3.70 -34.49 4.29
CA TRP A 249 3.40 -33.41 5.22
C TRP A 249 1.89 -33.35 5.48
N PRO A 250 1.42 -33.50 6.72
CA PRO A 250 0.00 -33.59 6.98
C PRO A 250 -0.69 -32.27 6.69
N ILE A 251 -1.49 -32.24 5.61
CA ILE A 251 -2.55 -31.26 5.44
C ILE A 251 -3.65 -31.73 6.39
N ARG A 252 -3.69 -31.20 7.61
CA ARG A 252 -4.82 -31.45 8.51
C ARG A 252 -6.04 -30.76 7.90
N SER A 253 -7.02 -31.59 7.54
CA SER A 253 -8.40 -31.27 7.19
C SER A 253 -9.08 -30.42 8.26
#